data_a971cf37650b8ac99bb82f635cc8baf2
#
_entry.id   a971cf37650b8ac99bb82f635cc8baf2
#
_cell.length_a   1.000
_cell.length_b   1.000
_cell.length_c   1.000
_cell.angle_alpha   90.00
_cell.angle_beta   90.00
_cell.angle_gamma   90.00
#
_symmetry.space_group_name_H-M   'P 1'
#
loop_
_entity.id
_entity.type
_entity.pdbx_description
1 polymer ?
#
loop_
_entity_poly.entity_id
_entity_poly.type
_entity_poly.pdbx_seq_one_letter_code
_entity_poly.pdbx_strand_id
1 'polypeptide(L)'
;MALQKREKKREGVTFLWYGDSATGKTPTGLSFPNQVLFDSDGGTKFYDEYNDNILVESNTLVFKELNDDLDDLESEEDLFEKVETINIDSATRYHENQKHAALKVVEQRARKSGRLLEGEGLSFKEYGVMGLHYDRFFARLLMYVKQGKNLSYVAEQTDETESRTDASGNQVSVKVGVRPNLPKGSKFDFDVVVNTFTKDGKSYGRVEKDRTKTFNIGDIIEKPNYTHWKEAIEKAQLGRTRTKEEIVSFDNILDKEAYNLNSVDGDSAQGLVDEIMSVLMPLSQEKKTKFQESLVAKYKSAKFRDETDPAKLKDMLKMLKAIAE
;
A
#
# COMPACT_ATOMS: atom_id res chain seq x y z
N MET A 1 -22.61 -6.00 -2.89
CA MET A 1 -22.18 -7.43 -2.86
C MET A 1 -23.13 -8.19 -1.97
N ALA A 2 -23.68 -9.33 -2.44
CA ALA A 2 -24.44 -10.23 -1.57
C ALA A 2 -23.45 -11.06 -0.72
N LEU A 3 -23.85 -11.42 0.50
CA LEU A 3 -23.08 -12.35 1.33
C LEU A 3 -22.94 -13.69 0.58
N GLN A 4 -21.71 -14.23 0.56
CA GLN A 4 -21.40 -15.47 -0.13
C GLN A 4 -20.90 -16.52 0.86
N LYS A 5 -21.14 -17.81 0.56
CA LYS A 5 -20.57 -18.91 1.32
C LYS A 5 -19.04 -18.84 1.21
N ARG A 6 -18.34 -19.05 2.35
CA ARG A 6 -16.88 -19.06 2.39
C ARG A 6 -16.34 -20.20 1.52
N GLU A 7 -15.53 -19.86 0.55
CA GLU A 7 -14.74 -20.79 -0.25
C GLU A 7 -13.26 -20.60 0.04
N LYS A 8 -12.48 -21.69 -0.05
CA LYS A 8 -11.05 -21.62 0.05
C LYS A 8 -10.50 -21.09 -1.28
N LYS A 9 -9.85 -19.94 -1.22
CA LYS A 9 -9.20 -19.30 -2.37
C LYS A 9 -7.69 -19.46 -2.25
N ARG A 10 -7.03 -19.56 -3.39
CA ARG A 10 -5.57 -19.54 -3.47
C ARG A 10 -5.06 -18.18 -2.98
N GLU A 11 -4.12 -18.20 -2.05
CA GLU A 11 -3.42 -17.02 -1.54
C GLU A 11 -1.96 -17.34 -1.29
N GLY A 12 -1.09 -16.34 -1.42
CA GLY A 12 0.26 -16.40 -0.87
C GLY A 12 0.26 -16.08 0.62
N VAL A 13 1.44 -16.05 1.20
CA VAL A 13 1.67 -15.70 2.61
C VAL A 13 2.58 -14.48 2.66
N THR A 14 2.29 -13.55 3.58
CA THR A 14 3.07 -12.33 3.77
C THR A 14 3.99 -12.46 4.97
N PHE A 15 5.28 -12.17 4.75
CA PHE A 15 6.34 -12.28 5.76
C PHE A 15 7.00 -10.93 5.98
N LEU A 16 7.19 -10.55 7.23
CA LEU A 16 8.01 -9.42 7.65
C LEU A 16 9.21 -9.93 8.47
N TRP A 17 10.40 -9.73 7.92
CA TRP A 17 11.69 -10.01 8.55
C TRP A 17 12.29 -8.70 8.99
N TYR A 18 12.47 -8.46 10.28
CA TYR A 18 13.08 -7.24 10.72
C TYR A 18 14.10 -7.47 11.86
N GLY A 19 15.10 -6.63 11.94
CA GLY A 19 16.15 -6.78 12.94
C GLY A 19 17.29 -5.79 12.69
N ASP A 20 18.34 -5.89 13.50
CA ASP A 20 19.54 -5.08 13.37
C ASP A 20 20.39 -5.51 12.16
N SER A 21 21.45 -4.77 11.85
CA SER A 21 22.39 -5.15 10.81
C SER A 21 23.01 -6.53 11.09
N ALA A 22 23.30 -7.28 10.01
CA ALA A 22 23.93 -8.60 10.06
C ALA A 22 23.20 -9.66 10.89
N THR A 23 21.87 -9.56 11.06
CA THR A 23 21.07 -10.57 11.78
C THR A 23 20.50 -11.67 10.88
N GLY A 24 20.83 -11.69 9.58
CA GLY A 24 20.41 -12.73 8.64
C GLY A 24 19.09 -12.46 7.91
N LYS A 25 18.61 -11.20 7.88
CA LYS A 25 17.38 -10.82 7.17
C LYS A 25 17.43 -11.13 5.68
N THR A 26 18.47 -10.63 4.99
CA THR A 26 18.68 -10.84 3.55
C THR A 26 18.72 -12.32 3.16
N PRO A 27 19.56 -13.20 3.76
CA PRO A 27 19.53 -14.63 3.46
C PRO A 27 18.16 -15.27 3.71
N THR A 28 17.41 -14.80 4.71
CA THR A 28 16.06 -15.29 4.98
C THR A 28 15.11 -14.93 3.82
N GLY A 29 15.13 -13.68 3.35
CA GLY A 29 14.35 -13.24 2.19
C GLY A 29 14.75 -13.98 0.92
N LEU A 30 16.06 -14.12 0.65
CA LEU A 30 16.58 -14.80 -0.53
C LEU A 30 16.31 -16.31 -0.57
N SER A 31 15.93 -16.92 0.56
CA SER A 31 15.62 -18.36 0.61
C SER A 31 14.31 -18.75 -0.08
N PHE A 32 13.47 -17.78 -0.46
CA PHE A 32 12.20 -18.03 -1.13
C PHE A 32 12.41 -18.36 -2.61
N PRO A 33 11.62 -19.26 -3.21
CA PRO A 33 11.79 -19.66 -4.60
C PRO A 33 11.21 -18.66 -5.59
N ASN A 34 11.74 -18.68 -6.82
CA ASN A 34 11.20 -18.00 -8.00
C ASN A 34 10.80 -16.56 -7.72
N GLN A 35 11.74 -15.78 -7.17
CA GLN A 35 11.46 -14.43 -6.71
C GLN A 35 11.80 -13.33 -7.72
N VAL A 36 11.00 -12.27 -7.71
CA VAL A 36 11.41 -10.94 -8.13
C VAL A 36 12.02 -10.25 -6.93
N LEU A 37 13.27 -9.86 -7.04
CA LEU A 37 14.02 -9.21 -5.97
C LEU A 37 14.12 -7.71 -6.21
N PHE A 38 13.70 -6.91 -5.24
CA PHE A 38 13.94 -5.48 -5.17
C PHE A 38 15.00 -5.21 -4.10
N ASP A 39 16.28 -5.12 -4.54
CA ASP A 39 17.43 -4.88 -3.67
C ASP A 39 17.79 -3.39 -3.64
N SER A 40 17.30 -2.68 -2.63
CA SER A 40 17.46 -1.22 -2.54
C SER A 40 18.83 -0.76 -2.07
N ASP A 41 19.67 -1.64 -1.52
CA ASP A 41 20.99 -1.25 -0.97
C ASP A 41 22.16 -2.05 -1.54
N GLY A 42 21.89 -2.93 -2.51
CA GLY A 42 22.91 -3.77 -3.14
C GLY A 42 23.53 -4.78 -2.18
N GLY A 43 22.79 -5.15 -1.13
CA GLY A 43 23.27 -6.06 -0.09
C GLY A 43 23.33 -7.50 -0.54
N THR A 44 22.64 -7.86 -1.61
CA THR A 44 22.48 -9.25 -2.07
C THR A 44 23.67 -9.78 -2.87
N LYS A 45 24.52 -8.93 -3.40
CA LYS A 45 25.65 -9.24 -4.31
C LYS A 45 26.69 -10.25 -3.80
N PHE A 46 26.64 -10.63 -2.52
CA PHE A 46 27.56 -11.60 -1.92
C PHE A 46 26.88 -12.92 -1.58
N TYR A 47 25.66 -13.14 -2.04
CA TYR A 47 24.83 -14.31 -1.71
C TYR A 47 24.55 -15.15 -2.96
N ASP A 48 25.62 -15.48 -3.72
CA ASP A 48 25.52 -16.24 -4.98
C ASP A 48 24.82 -17.59 -4.83
N GLU A 49 24.83 -18.16 -3.62
CA GLU A 49 24.14 -19.42 -3.30
C GLU A 49 22.62 -19.36 -3.44
N TYR A 50 22.03 -18.17 -3.54
CA TYR A 50 20.60 -17.96 -3.73
C TYR A 50 20.23 -17.53 -5.17
N ASN A 51 21.19 -17.41 -6.08
CA ASN A 51 20.93 -16.97 -7.46
C ASN A 51 19.85 -17.79 -8.16
N ASP A 52 19.80 -19.10 -7.93
CA ASP A 52 18.78 -20.00 -8.50
C ASP A 52 17.36 -19.67 -8.00
N ASN A 53 17.21 -18.94 -6.93
CA ASN A 53 15.92 -18.51 -6.40
C ASN A 53 15.42 -17.20 -7.03
N ILE A 54 16.27 -16.46 -7.72
CA ILE A 54 15.99 -15.13 -8.26
C ILE A 54 15.73 -15.24 -9.76
N LEU A 55 14.54 -14.85 -10.21
CA LEU A 55 14.21 -14.82 -11.63
C LEU A 55 14.65 -13.51 -12.27
N VAL A 56 14.37 -12.40 -11.61
CA VAL A 56 14.76 -11.04 -12.00
C VAL A 56 14.99 -10.17 -10.78
N GLU A 57 15.82 -9.14 -10.92
CA GLU A 57 16.11 -8.19 -9.86
C GLU A 57 16.03 -6.74 -10.33
N SER A 58 15.69 -5.84 -9.43
CA SER A 58 15.79 -4.40 -9.59
C SER A 58 16.55 -3.80 -8.42
N ASN A 59 17.54 -2.94 -8.73
CA ASN A 59 18.40 -2.28 -7.74
C ASN A 59 18.06 -0.80 -7.57
N THR A 60 16.83 -0.38 -7.91
CA THR A 60 16.42 1.01 -7.78
C THR A 60 16.26 1.43 -6.32
N LEU A 61 16.61 2.69 -6.02
CA LEU A 61 16.30 3.37 -4.76
C LEU A 61 15.09 4.32 -4.89
N VAL A 62 14.56 4.46 -6.10
CA VAL A 62 13.51 5.42 -6.42
C VAL A 62 12.16 4.73 -6.34
N PHE A 63 11.32 5.17 -5.41
CA PHE A 63 10.00 4.56 -5.18
C PHE A 63 9.09 4.56 -6.43
N LYS A 64 9.22 5.56 -7.29
CA LYS A 64 8.50 5.58 -8.57
C LYS A 64 8.96 4.46 -9.49
N GLU A 65 10.27 4.29 -9.65
CA GLU A 65 10.85 3.24 -10.49
C GLU A 65 10.48 1.85 -9.98
N LEU A 66 10.46 1.64 -8.65
CA LEU A 66 9.94 0.41 -8.07
C LEU A 66 8.49 0.10 -8.51
N ASN A 67 7.64 1.12 -8.63
CA ASN A 67 6.28 0.93 -9.15
C ASN A 67 6.26 0.70 -10.65
N ASP A 68 7.13 1.38 -11.40
CA ASP A 68 7.27 1.19 -12.85
C ASP A 68 7.77 -0.26 -13.15
N ASP A 69 8.74 -0.78 -12.38
CA ASP A 69 9.22 -2.17 -12.48
C ASP A 69 8.11 -3.20 -12.18
N LEU A 70 7.20 -2.87 -11.27
CA LEU A 70 6.02 -3.72 -11.03
C LEU A 70 5.01 -3.65 -12.19
N ASP A 71 4.89 -2.49 -12.88
CA ASP A 71 4.07 -2.37 -14.09
C ASP A 71 4.66 -3.22 -15.23
N ASP A 72 5.99 -3.17 -15.39
CA ASP A 72 6.71 -3.99 -16.36
C ASP A 72 6.54 -5.48 -16.07
N LEU A 73 6.68 -5.90 -14.82
CA LEU A 73 6.44 -7.27 -14.38
C LEU A 73 5.01 -7.75 -14.72
N GLU A 74 4.00 -6.92 -14.48
CA GLU A 74 2.60 -7.25 -14.80
C GLU A 74 2.36 -7.36 -16.31
N SER A 75 3.13 -6.62 -17.11
CA SER A 75 3.04 -6.64 -18.59
C SER A 75 3.66 -7.89 -19.22
N GLU A 76 4.61 -8.52 -18.53
CA GLU A 76 5.30 -9.75 -18.95
C GLU A 76 4.60 -11.00 -18.38
N GLU A 77 3.47 -11.42 -19.00
CA GLU A 77 2.60 -12.48 -18.48
C GLU A 77 3.36 -13.79 -18.20
N ASP A 78 4.27 -14.20 -19.10
CA ASP A 78 5.07 -15.43 -18.95
C ASP A 78 6.03 -15.38 -17.74
N LEU A 79 6.60 -14.22 -17.46
CA LEU A 79 7.45 -14.00 -16.29
C LEU A 79 6.59 -13.93 -15.03
N PHE A 80 5.51 -13.12 -15.08
CA PHE A 80 4.60 -12.94 -13.95
C PHE A 80 4.02 -14.27 -13.45
N GLU A 81 3.68 -15.20 -14.37
CA GLU A 81 3.18 -16.53 -13.98
C GLU A 81 4.23 -17.38 -13.26
N LYS A 82 5.51 -17.28 -13.64
CA LYS A 82 6.62 -18.03 -13.01
C LYS A 82 6.98 -17.50 -11.62
N VAL A 83 6.72 -16.23 -11.37
CA VAL A 83 7.03 -15.61 -10.06
C VAL A 83 6.17 -16.23 -8.96
N GLU A 84 6.82 -16.74 -7.93
CA GLU A 84 6.17 -17.25 -6.72
C GLU A 84 6.29 -16.28 -5.53
N THR A 85 7.31 -15.41 -5.55
CA THR A 85 7.60 -14.51 -4.43
C THR A 85 7.99 -13.12 -4.91
N ILE A 86 7.42 -12.09 -4.29
CA ILE A 86 7.91 -10.72 -4.36
C ILE A 86 8.76 -10.48 -3.12
N ASN A 87 10.03 -10.15 -3.31
CA ASN A 87 10.97 -9.90 -2.20
C ASN A 87 11.44 -8.44 -2.22
N ILE A 88 11.17 -7.71 -1.15
CA ILE A 88 11.58 -6.30 -0.98
C ILE A 88 12.67 -6.23 0.09
N ASP A 89 13.91 -5.98 -0.30
CA ASP A 89 15.07 -5.83 0.58
C ASP A 89 15.89 -4.55 0.23
N SER A 90 15.85 -3.50 0.98
CA SER A 90 15.15 -3.31 2.25
C SER A 90 13.98 -2.32 2.09
N ALA A 91 12.82 -2.68 2.56
CA ALA A 91 11.64 -1.83 2.56
C ALA A 91 11.85 -0.53 3.35
N THR A 92 12.69 -0.56 4.39
CA THR A 92 13.08 0.62 5.17
C THR A 92 13.72 1.68 4.29
N ARG A 93 14.59 1.30 3.35
CA ARG A 93 15.28 2.25 2.46
C ARG A 93 14.32 3.01 1.57
N TYR A 94 13.35 2.33 0.97
CA TYR A 94 12.30 3.00 0.19
C TYR A 94 11.51 3.99 1.02
N HIS A 95 11.13 3.60 2.24
CA HIS A 95 10.38 4.47 3.16
C HIS A 95 11.20 5.70 3.58
N GLU A 96 12.48 5.55 3.91
CA GLU A 96 13.36 6.65 4.28
C GLU A 96 13.64 7.57 3.10
N ASN A 97 13.85 7.04 1.90
CA ASN A 97 14.04 7.85 0.70
C ASN A 97 12.82 8.70 0.38
N GLN A 98 11.62 8.20 0.61
CA GLN A 98 10.39 9.02 0.50
C GLN A 98 10.39 10.17 1.49
N LYS A 99 10.81 9.96 2.75
CA LYS A 99 10.92 11.02 3.76
C LYS A 99 11.93 12.09 3.32
N HIS A 100 13.11 11.67 2.85
CA HIS A 100 14.13 12.58 2.36
C HIS A 100 13.65 13.38 1.13
N ALA A 101 12.95 12.73 0.20
CA ALA A 101 12.36 13.39 -0.96
C ALA A 101 11.30 14.42 -0.54
N ALA A 102 10.42 14.08 0.41
CA ALA A 102 9.41 14.99 0.94
C ALA A 102 10.06 16.20 1.63
N LEU A 103 11.11 15.98 2.45
CA LEU A 103 11.85 17.08 3.09
C LEU A 103 12.49 18.00 2.04
N LYS A 104 13.09 17.44 0.98
CA LYS A 104 13.66 18.23 -0.13
C LYS A 104 12.59 19.10 -0.82
N VAL A 105 11.36 18.61 -0.96
CA VAL A 105 10.25 19.41 -1.50
C VAL A 105 9.88 20.55 -0.55
N VAL A 106 9.84 20.31 0.76
CA VAL A 106 9.58 21.35 1.78
C VAL A 106 10.66 22.43 1.72
N GLU A 107 11.94 22.05 1.67
CA GLU A 107 13.07 22.98 1.52
C GLU A 107 12.97 23.84 0.25
N GLN A 108 12.61 23.23 -0.89
CA GLN A 108 12.43 23.96 -2.14
C GLN A 108 11.28 24.99 -2.04
N ARG A 109 10.20 24.65 -1.36
CA ARG A 109 9.08 25.57 -1.11
C ARG A 109 9.48 26.71 -0.18
N ALA A 110 10.23 26.43 0.89
CA ALA A 110 10.75 27.43 1.81
C ALA A 110 11.66 28.43 1.09
N ARG A 111 12.64 27.95 0.28
CA ARG A 111 13.52 28.80 -0.54
C ARG A 111 12.74 29.71 -1.49
N LYS A 112 11.74 29.16 -2.19
CA LYS A 112 10.89 29.95 -3.12
C LYS A 112 10.09 31.04 -2.40
N SER A 113 9.72 30.83 -1.13
CA SER A 113 8.99 31.80 -0.31
C SER A 113 9.90 32.72 0.51
N GLY A 114 11.23 32.64 0.38
CA GLY A 114 12.19 33.44 1.12
C GLY A 114 12.27 33.11 2.62
N ARG A 115 11.77 31.95 3.05
CA ARG A 115 11.87 31.51 4.44
C ARG A 115 13.23 30.87 4.73
N LEU A 116 13.70 31.00 5.98
CA LEU A 116 14.88 30.30 6.45
C LEU A 116 14.63 28.80 6.48
N LEU A 117 15.65 28.02 6.16
CA LEU A 117 15.57 26.54 6.17
C LEU A 117 15.74 25.94 7.56
N GLU A 118 16.33 26.69 8.51
CA GLU A 118 16.50 26.25 9.89
C GLU A 118 15.14 26.01 10.56
N GLY A 119 14.91 24.77 11.01
CA GLY A 119 13.66 24.37 11.67
C GLY A 119 12.56 23.89 10.71
N GLU A 120 12.77 23.89 9.40
CA GLU A 120 11.81 23.29 8.46
C GLU A 120 11.84 21.76 8.62
N GLY A 121 10.66 21.19 8.82
CA GLY A 121 10.45 19.75 8.98
C GLY A 121 9.23 19.30 8.17
N LEU A 122 8.97 17.99 8.18
CA LEU A 122 7.76 17.45 7.58
C LEU A 122 6.55 17.80 8.46
N SER A 123 5.51 18.35 7.84
CA SER A 123 4.22 18.60 8.49
C SER A 123 3.33 17.35 8.45
N PHE A 124 2.22 17.37 9.18
CA PHE A 124 1.20 16.32 9.12
C PHE A 124 0.69 16.07 7.70
N LYS A 125 0.69 17.09 6.84
CA LYS A 125 0.26 16.97 5.44
C LYS A 125 1.23 16.11 4.64
N GLU A 126 2.54 16.36 4.74
CA GLU A 126 3.56 15.55 4.06
C GLU A 126 3.54 14.11 4.58
N TYR A 127 3.44 13.90 5.89
CA TYR A 127 3.31 12.56 6.47
C TYR A 127 2.04 11.84 5.97
N GLY A 128 0.91 12.55 5.84
CA GLY A 128 -0.33 12.00 5.30
C GLY A 128 -0.19 11.55 3.84
N VAL A 129 0.46 12.34 3.00
CA VAL A 129 0.73 11.98 1.59
C VAL A 129 1.64 10.76 1.50
N MET A 130 2.70 10.71 2.30
CA MET A 130 3.61 9.55 2.33
C MET A 130 2.91 8.29 2.82
N GLY A 131 2.05 8.42 3.85
CA GLY A 131 1.22 7.31 4.34
C GLY A 131 0.33 6.74 3.23
N LEU A 132 -0.36 7.61 2.48
CA LEU A 132 -1.20 7.18 1.36
C LEU A 132 -0.40 6.49 0.24
N HIS A 133 0.81 6.97 -0.06
CA HIS A 133 1.69 6.31 -1.04
C HIS A 133 2.10 4.92 -0.57
N TYR A 134 2.44 4.77 0.72
CA TYR A 134 2.77 3.47 1.31
C TYR A 134 1.57 2.53 1.26
N ASP A 135 0.38 3.00 1.65
CA ASP A 135 -0.84 2.20 1.67
C ASP A 135 -1.22 1.69 0.26
N ARG A 136 -1.09 2.56 -0.75
CA ARG A 136 -1.32 2.18 -2.16
C ARG A 136 -0.33 1.12 -2.64
N PHE A 137 0.94 1.33 -2.37
CA PHE A 137 1.99 0.38 -2.73
C PHE A 137 1.79 -0.97 -2.04
N PHE A 138 1.56 -0.95 -0.73
CA PHE A 138 1.35 -2.19 0.03
C PHE A 138 0.08 -2.92 -0.41
N ALA A 139 -1.00 -2.19 -0.67
CA ALA A 139 -2.23 -2.76 -1.22
C ALA A 139 -2.00 -3.41 -2.60
N ARG A 140 -1.13 -2.84 -3.45
CA ARG A 140 -0.71 -3.46 -4.71
C ARG A 140 0.01 -4.79 -4.46
N LEU A 141 0.97 -4.83 -3.54
CA LEU A 141 1.65 -6.08 -3.16
C LEU A 141 0.65 -7.14 -2.66
N LEU A 142 -0.35 -6.74 -1.87
CA LEU A 142 -1.41 -7.65 -1.42
C LEU A 142 -2.30 -8.16 -2.58
N MET A 143 -2.38 -7.46 -3.71
CA MET A 143 -3.05 -8.01 -4.90
C MET A 143 -2.29 -9.20 -5.47
N TYR A 144 -0.95 -9.19 -5.47
CA TYR A 144 -0.15 -10.34 -5.87
C TYR A 144 -0.31 -11.51 -4.89
N VAL A 145 -0.39 -11.21 -3.59
CA VAL A 145 -0.67 -12.23 -2.57
C VAL A 145 -2.04 -12.90 -2.81
N LYS A 146 -3.06 -12.12 -3.16
CA LYS A 146 -4.38 -12.66 -3.55
C LYS A 146 -4.35 -13.51 -4.82
N GLN A 147 -3.32 -13.38 -5.64
CA GLN A 147 -3.06 -14.20 -6.83
C GLN A 147 -2.21 -15.44 -6.51
N GLY A 148 -1.82 -15.63 -5.24
CA GLY A 148 -1.07 -16.79 -4.77
C GLY A 148 0.43 -16.59 -4.71
N LYS A 149 0.95 -15.35 -4.91
CA LYS A 149 2.37 -15.05 -4.76
C LYS A 149 2.69 -14.71 -3.31
N ASN A 150 3.84 -15.15 -2.80
CA ASN A 150 4.28 -14.78 -1.46
C ASN A 150 4.87 -13.36 -1.45
N LEU A 151 4.82 -12.70 -0.31
CA LEU A 151 5.50 -11.44 -0.07
C LEU A 151 6.56 -11.65 1.03
N SER A 152 7.83 -11.49 0.70
CA SER A 152 8.95 -11.38 1.64
C SER A 152 9.34 -9.92 1.77
N TYR A 153 9.26 -9.38 2.98
CA TYR A 153 9.44 -7.96 3.25
C TYR A 153 10.49 -7.78 4.33
N VAL A 154 11.65 -7.25 3.94
CA VAL A 154 12.78 -7.09 4.83
C VAL A 154 12.84 -5.65 5.32
N ALA A 155 13.01 -5.45 6.64
CA ALA A 155 13.11 -4.14 7.25
C ALA A 155 14.21 -4.06 8.30
N GLU A 156 14.77 -2.87 8.49
CA GLU A 156 15.60 -2.57 9.64
C GLU A 156 14.75 -2.44 10.90
N GLN A 157 15.36 -2.64 12.07
CA GLN A 157 14.70 -2.32 13.32
C GLN A 157 14.97 -0.90 13.76
N THR A 158 14.08 -0.36 14.56
CA THR A 158 14.24 0.90 15.28
C THR A 158 13.73 0.74 16.71
N ASP A 159 14.14 1.62 17.60
CA ASP A 159 13.66 1.62 18.98
C ASP A 159 12.15 1.90 19.04
N GLU A 160 11.46 1.14 19.86
CA GLU A 160 10.10 1.43 20.25
C GLU A 160 10.12 2.22 21.56
N THR A 161 9.57 3.43 21.54
CA THR A 161 9.59 4.33 22.68
C THR A 161 8.19 4.71 23.11
N GLU A 162 8.03 4.89 24.44
CA GLU A 162 6.82 5.45 25.05
C GLU A 162 7.15 6.77 25.72
N SER A 163 6.23 7.74 25.61
CA SER A 163 6.34 8.98 26.38
C SER A 163 5.84 8.72 27.80
N ARG A 164 6.69 8.97 28.79
CA ARG A 164 6.36 8.86 30.21
C ARG A 164 6.67 10.17 30.92
N THR A 165 5.88 10.50 31.93
CA THR A 165 6.16 11.66 32.77
C THR A 165 7.15 11.26 33.89
N ASP A 166 8.28 11.96 33.99
CA ASP A 166 9.26 11.73 35.05
C ASP A 166 8.78 12.31 36.41
N ALA A 167 9.55 12.07 37.47
CA ALA A 167 9.23 12.56 38.82
C ALA A 167 9.21 14.10 38.91
N SER A 168 9.78 14.80 37.94
CA SER A 168 9.83 16.27 37.85
C SER A 168 8.71 16.85 36.99
N GLY A 169 7.82 16.00 36.42
CA GLY A 169 6.71 16.42 35.57
C GLY A 169 7.08 16.59 34.09
N ASN A 170 8.31 16.26 33.67
CA ASN A 170 8.73 16.37 32.28
C ASN A 170 8.36 15.12 31.48
N GLN A 171 7.99 15.31 30.19
CA GLN A 171 7.81 14.20 29.26
C GLN A 171 9.16 13.67 28.81
N VAL A 172 9.43 12.40 29.11
CA VAL A 172 10.65 11.68 28.69
C VAL A 172 10.29 10.50 27.81
N SER A 173 11.07 10.28 26.76
CA SER A 173 10.92 9.13 25.88
C SER A 173 11.71 7.94 26.44
N VAL A 174 11.02 6.86 26.77
CA VAL A 174 11.62 5.65 27.34
C VAL A 174 11.55 4.53 26.32
N LYS A 175 12.69 3.88 26.05
CA LYS A 175 12.75 2.69 25.18
C LYS A 175 12.03 1.54 25.88
N VAL A 176 11.03 0.97 25.22
CA VAL A 176 10.23 -0.16 25.72
C VAL A 176 10.44 -1.43 24.89
N GLY A 177 11.08 -1.32 23.73
CA GLY A 177 11.33 -2.46 22.85
C GLY A 177 11.98 -2.07 21.52
N VAL A 178 11.77 -2.92 20.52
CA VAL A 178 12.16 -2.66 19.13
C VAL A 178 10.97 -2.92 18.22
N ARG A 179 10.93 -2.21 17.09
CA ARG A 179 9.91 -2.37 16.05
C ARG A 179 10.55 -2.26 14.67
N PRO A 180 9.89 -2.73 13.59
CA PRO A 180 10.39 -2.47 12.25
C PRO A 180 10.38 -0.95 11.98
N ASN A 181 11.42 -0.47 11.30
CA ASN A 181 11.52 0.91 10.83
C ASN A 181 10.66 1.10 9.56
N LEU A 182 9.36 1.00 9.76
CA LEU A 182 8.28 1.13 8.80
C LEU A 182 7.17 2.01 9.41
N PRO A 183 6.14 2.40 8.65
CA PRO A 183 4.97 3.07 9.18
C PRO A 183 4.39 2.34 10.39
N LYS A 184 3.90 3.11 11.37
CA LYS A 184 3.34 2.55 12.61
C LYS A 184 2.14 1.65 12.26
N GLY A 185 2.12 0.45 12.83
CA GLY A 185 1.04 -0.50 12.59
C GLY A 185 1.34 -1.53 11.48
N SER A 186 2.39 -1.37 10.67
CA SER A 186 2.71 -2.29 9.55
C SER A 186 2.78 -3.77 9.94
N LYS A 187 3.13 -4.11 11.19
CA LYS A 187 3.09 -5.52 11.67
C LYS A 187 1.71 -6.18 11.52
N PHE A 188 0.62 -5.38 11.52
CA PHE A 188 -0.74 -5.94 11.40
C PHE A 188 -1.04 -6.48 10.00
N ASP A 189 -0.33 -5.99 8.99
CA ASP A 189 -0.58 -6.29 7.59
C ASP A 189 0.01 -7.64 7.15
N PHE A 190 1.00 -8.16 7.90
CA PHE A 190 1.67 -9.42 7.59
C PHE A 190 1.04 -10.62 8.32
N ASP A 191 1.13 -11.80 7.71
CA ASP A 191 0.71 -13.05 8.32
C ASP A 191 1.76 -13.60 9.29
N VAL A 192 3.03 -13.46 8.92
CA VAL A 192 4.18 -13.87 9.73
C VAL A 192 5.08 -12.67 9.98
N VAL A 193 5.44 -12.45 11.23
CA VAL A 193 6.38 -11.39 11.66
C VAL A 193 7.47 -12.04 12.52
N VAL A 194 8.71 -11.87 12.08
CA VAL A 194 9.89 -12.41 12.75
C VAL A 194 10.90 -11.31 13.02
N ASN A 195 11.27 -11.15 14.29
CA ASN A 195 12.39 -10.30 14.68
C ASN A 195 13.67 -11.12 14.64
N THR A 196 14.61 -10.76 13.75
CA THR A 196 15.89 -11.43 13.61
C THR A 196 16.94 -10.83 14.53
N PHE A 197 17.78 -11.67 15.10
CA PHE A 197 18.87 -11.27 15.99
C PHE A 197 20.04 -12.25 15.89
N THR A 198 21.21 -11.83 16.36
CA THR A 198 22.41 -12.67 16.41
C THR A 198 22.71 -13.05 17.86
N LYS A 199 23.01 -14.32 18.09
CA LYS A 199 23.47 -14.84 19.37
C LYS A 199 24.60 -15.84 19.11
N ASP A 200 25.71 -15.72 19.82
CA ASP A 200 26.90 -16.59 19.70
C ASP A 200 27.37 -16.78 18.24
N GLY A 201 27.34 -15.68 17.45
CA GLY A 201 27.74 -15.65 16.05
C GLY A 201 26.75 -16.32 15.07
N LYS A 202 25.60 -16.76 15.54
CA LYS A 202 24.56 -17.38 14.72
C LYS A 202 23.33 -16.48 14.60
N SER A 203 22.66 -16.55 13.46
CA SER A 203 21.39 -15.86 13.19
C SER A 203 20.22 -16.64 13.76
N TYR A 204 19.32 -15.93 14.41
CA TYR A 204 18.05 -16.45 14.95
C TYR A 204 16.90 -15.53 14.58
N GLY A 205 15.69 -16.08 14.52
CA GLY A 205 14.44 -15.34 14.42
C GLY A 205 13.53 -15.63 15.60
N ARG A 206 13.00 -14.58 16.23
CA ARG A 206 11.91 -14.70 17.21
C ARG A 206 10.59 -14.45 16.50
N VAL A 207 9.70 -15.41 16.57
CA VAL A 207 8.34 -15.30 16.02
C VAL A 207 7.51 -14.35 16.88
N GLU A 208 7.05 -13.24 16.31
CA GLU A 208 6.17 -12.29 16.98
C GLU A 208 4.72 -12.42 16.55
N LYS A 209 4.50 -12.95 15.36
CA LYS A 209 3.19 -13.22 14.79
C LYS A 209 3.30 -14.39 13.81
N ASP A 210 2.37 -15.31 13.87
CA ASP A 210 2.23 -16.37 12.88
C ASP A 210 0.75 -16.81 12.74
N ARG A 211 0.09 -16.28 11.72
CA ARG A 211 -1.29 -16.67 11.37
C ARG A 211 -1.36 -18.02 10.70
N THR A 212 -0.24 -18.54 10.19
CA THR A 212 -0.19 -19.86 9.56
C THR A 212 -0.27 -20.99 10.61
N LYS A 213 0.00 -20.66 11.88
CA LYS A 213 0.07 -21.59 13.01
C LYS A 213 1.18 -22.62 12.88
N THR A 214 2.25 -22.30 12.15
CA THR A 214 3.45 -23.13 12.05
C THR A 214 4.26 -23.05 13.33
N PHE A 215 4.37 -21.85 13.89
CA PHE A 215 5.09 -21.58 15.13
C PHE A 215 4.21 -20.81 16.12
N ASN A 216 4.57 -20.92 17.41
CA ASN A 216 3.97 -20.12 18.46
C ASN A 216 4.67 -18.76 18.59
N ILE A 217 3.95 -17.76 19.10
CA ILE A 217 4.54 -16.48 19.44
C ILE A 217 5.61 -16.69 20.52
N GLY A 218 6.81 -16.15 20.27
CA GLY A 218 7.96 -16.28 21.15
C GLY A 218 8.92 -17.41 20.77
N ASP A 219 8.55 -18.33 19.88
CA ASP A 219 9.43 -19.38 19.39
C ASP A 219 10.69 -18.78 18.76
N ILE A 220 11.83 -19.44 18.98
CA ILE A 220 13.15 -19.04 18.46
C ILE A 220 13.58 -20.06 17.40
N ILE A 221 13.85 -19.58 16.20
CA ILE A 221 14.25 -20.39 15.04
C ILE A 221 15.68 -20.05 14.68
N GLU A 222 16.57 -21.02 14.65
CA GLU A 222 17.94 -20.85 14.14
C GLU A 222 17.88 -20.76 12.61
N LYS A 223 18.49 -19.72 12.02
CA LYS A 223 18.53 -19.46 10.58
C LYS A 223 17.16 -19.58 9.90
N PRO A 224 16.18 -18.73 10.27
CA PRO A 224 14.85 -18.79 9.67
C PRO A 224 14.96 -18.68 8.14
N ASN A 225 14.17 -19.46 7.42
CA ASN A 225 14.15 -19.50 5.96
C ASN A 225 12.81 -20.05 5.45
N TYR A 226 12.61 -20.03 4.14
CA TYR A 226 11.40 -20.50 3.46
C TYR A 226 10.96 -21.92 3.89
N THR A 227 11.90 -22.87 4.08
CA THR A 227 11.56 -24.26 4.33
C THR A 227 10.79 -24.44 5.64
N HIS A 228 10.95 -23.55 6.62
CA HIS A 228 10.23 -23.60 7.89
C HIS A 228 8.72 -23.36 7.73
N TRP A 229 8.29 -22.63 6.69
CA TRP A 229 6.88 -22.34 6.41
C TRP A 229 6.37 -22.98 5.11
N LYS A 230 7.18 -23.79 4.43
CA LYS A 230 6.86 -24.39 3.12
C LYS A 230 5.49 -25.07 3.12
N GLU A 231 5.22 -25.94 4.06
CA GLU A 231 3.94 -26.67 4.16
C GLU A 231 2.75 -25.71 4.35
N ALA A 232 2.93 -24.65 5.14
CA ALA A 232 1.88 -23.65 5.37
C ALA A 232 1.62 -22.82 4.11
N ILE A 233 2.67 -22.46 3.37
CA ILE A 233 2.58 -21.76 2.09
C ILE A 233 1.86 -22.63 1.06
N GLU A 234 2.29 -23.89 0.87
CA GLU A 234 1.63 -24.82 -0.04
C GLU A 234 0.15 -25.00 0.31
N LYS A 235 -0.17 -25.12 1.60
CA LYS A 235 -1.55 -25.19 2.08
C LYS A 235 -2.34 -23.92 1.79
N ALA A 236 -1.75 -22.73 1.90
CA ALA A 236 -2.41 -21.46 1.58
C ALA A 236 -2.69 -21.33 0.08
N GLN A 237 -1.79 -21.86 -0.74
CA GLN A 237 -1.92 -21.85 -2.21
C GLN A 237 -2.91 -22.89 -2.75
N LEU A 238 -3.41 -23.81 -1.91
CA LEU A 238 -4.48 -24.70 -2.29
C LEU A 238 -5.82 -23.96 -2.35
N GLY A 239 -6.59 -24.16 -3.42
CA GLY A 239 -7.92 -23.59 -3.56
C GLY A 239 -8.14 -23.00 -4.95
N ARG A 240 -9.31 -22.38 -5.13
CA ARG A 240 -9.69 -21.75 -6.39
C ARG A 240 -8.90 -20.45 -6.60
N THR A 241 -8.38 -20.28 -7.81
CA THR A 241 -7.82 -18.98 -8.22
C THR A 241 -8.93 -17.92 -8.27
N ARG A 242 -8.63 -16.70 -7.85
CA ARG A 242 -9.55 -15.56 -7.97
C ARG A 242 -9.66 -15.12 -9.42
N THR A 243 -10.84 -14.68 -9.82
CA THR A 243 -11.03 -14.00 -11.12
C THR A 243 -10.47 -12.57 -11.05
N LYS A 244 -10.23 -11.95 -12.23
CA LYS A 244 -9.76 -10.56 -12.30
C LYS A 244 -10.72 -9.59 -11.60
N GLU A 245 -12.02 -9.84 -11.67
CA GLU A 245 -13.07 -9.02 -11.02
C GLU A 245 -13.07 -9.14 -9.48
N GLU A 246 -12.58 -10.26 -8.95
CA GLU A 246 -12.45 -10.48 -7.50
C GLU A 246 -11.20 -9.80 -6.92
N ILE A 247 -10.27 -9.36 -7.78
CA ILE A 247 -9.05 -8.64 -7.41
C ILE A 247 -9.30 -7.16 -7.65
N VAL A 248 -9.88 -6.49 -6.66
CA VAL A 248 -10.19 -5.04 -6.75
C VAL A 248 -8.98 -4.24 -6.29
N SER A 249 -8.54 -3.29 -7.11
CA SER A 249 -7.45 -2.39 -6.75
C SER A 249 -7.85 -1.45 -5.60
N PHE A 250 -6.83 -0.99 -4.85
CA PHE A 250 -7.04 -0.06 -3.74
C PHE A 250 -7.63 1.27 -4.22
N ASP A 251 -7.17 1.78 -5.35
CA ASP A 251 -7.71 3.02 -5.91
C ASP A 251 -9.19 2.88 -6.30
N ASN A 252 -9.60 1.75 -6.88
CA ASN A 252 -11.02 1.48 -7.14
C ASN A 252 -11.86 1.41 -5.86
N ILE A 253 -11.28 0.98 -4.74
CA ILE A 253 -11.95 1.02 -3.43
C ILE A 253 -12.06 2.46 -2.96
N LEU A 254 -10.97 3.23 -3.02
CA LEU A 254 -10.96 4.64 -2.63
C LEU A 254 -11.93 5.48 -3.46
N ASP A 255 -12.00 5.26 -4.77
CA ASP A 255 -12.94 5.96 -5.65
C ASP A 255 -14.40 5.69 -5.26
N LYS A 256 -14.73 4.44 -4.92
CA LYS A 256 -16.06 4.08 -4.43
C LYS A 256 -16.38 4.73 -3.07
N GLU A 257 -15.40 4.72 -2.14
CA GLU A 257 -15.59 5.36 -0.84
C GLU A 257 -15.69 6.89 -0.97
N ALA A 258 -14.86 7.51 -1.81
CA ALA A 258 -14.93 8.94 -2.11
C ALA A 258 -16.30 9.32 -2.73
N TYR A 259 -16.79 8.49 -3.65
CA TYR A 259 -18.14 8.66 -4.20
C TYR A 259 -19.21 8.57 -3.10
N ASN A 260 -19.12 7.59 -2.21
CA ASN A 260 -20.07 7.42 -1.11
C ASN A 260 -20.01 8.61 -0.13
N LEU A 261 -18.80 9.08 0.22
CA LEU A 261 -18.63 10.25 1.09
C LEU A 261 -19.19 11.52 0.44
N ASN A 262 -18.93 11.73 -0.83
CA ASN A 262 -19.51 12.84 -1.58
C ASN A 262 -21.03 12.72 -1.74
N SER A 263 -21.57 11.49 -1.79
CA SER A 263 -23.01 11.26 -1.89
C SER A 263 -23.77 11.49 -0.57
N VAL A 264 -23.06 11.48 0.57
CA VAL A 264 -23.64 11.92 1.86
C VAL A 264 -23.83 13.45 1.88
N ASP A 265 -22.92 14.21 1.24
CA ASP A 265 -23.13 15.63 0.91
C ASP A 265 -24.00 15.83 -0.36
N GLY A 266 -24.35 14.75 -1.05
CA GLY A 266 -25.07 14.74 -2.32
C GLY A 266 -26.52 15.25 -2.24
N ASP A 267 -27.04 15.44 -1.03
CA ASP A 267 -28.27 16.20 -0.78
C ASP A 267 -28.02 17.71 -0.62
N SER A 268 -26.75 18.16 -0.59
CA SER A 268 -26.41 19.55 -0.67
C SER A 268 -26.54 20.05 -2.12
N ALA A 269 -26.94 21.29 -2.30
CA ALA A 269 -27.07 21.88 -3.63
C ALA A 269 -25.73 21.81 -4.40
N GLN A 270 -24.61 22.03 -3.74
CA GLN A 270 -23.27 21.96 -4.35
C GLN A 270 -22.92 20.53 -4.81
N GLY A 271 -23.17 19.51 -3.99
CA GLY A 271 -22.91 18.11 -4.36
C GLY A 271 -23.71 17.65 -5.58
N LEU A 272 -24.96 18.09 -5.68
CA LEU A 272 -25.82 17.81 -6.84
C LEU A 272 -25.34 18.54 -8.11
N VAL A 273 -24.84 19.77 -7.99
CA VAL A 273 -24.21 20.50 -9.10
C VAL A 273 -22.97 19.77 -9.58
N ASP A 274 -22.12 19.29 -8.69
CA ASP A 274 -20.89 18.56 -9.03
C ASP A 274 -21.21 17.23 -9.71
N GLU A 275 -22.25 16.51 -9.27
CA GLU A 275 -22.73 15.28 -9.92
C GLU A 275 -23.28 15.57 -11.32
N ILE A 276 -24.09 16.62 -11.51
CA ILE A 276 -24.57 17.07 -12.83
C ILE A 276 -23.37 17.34 -13.74
N MET A 277 -22.35 18.05 -13.26
CA MET A 277 -21.14 18.34 -14.04
C MET A 277 -20.40 17.08 -14.45
N SER A 278 -20.23 16.09 -13.54
CA SER A 278 -19.53 14.85 -13.82
C SER A 278 -20.20 14.02 -14.91
N VAL A 279 -21.54 13.98 -14.93
CA VAL A 279 -22.30 13.30 -15.98
C VAL A 279 -22.31 14.10 -17.28
N LEU A 280 -22.36 15.41 -17.21
CA LEU A 280 -22.45 16.31 -18.37
C LEU A 280 -21.14 16.39 -19.17
N MET A 281 -19.99 16.43 -18.47
CA MET A 281 -18.68 16.67 -19.09
C MET A 281 -18.32 15.68 -20.20
N PRO A 282 -18.48 14.36 -20.04
CA PRO A 282 -18.12 13.36 -21.06
C PRO A 282 -19.11 13.27 -22.22
N LEU A 283 -20.30 13.91 -22.15
CA LEU A 283 -21.32 13.78 -23.19
C LEU A 283 -20.93 14.52 -24.49
N SER A 284 -21.48 14.06 -25.61
CA SER A 284 -21.37 14.73 -26.92
C SER A 284 -22.01 16.12 -26.88
N GLN A 285 -21.58 17.02 -27.79
CA GLN A 285 -22.12 18.38 -27.89
C GLN A 285 -23.64 18.38 -28.15
N GLU A 286 -24.13 17.44 -28.91
CA GLU A 286 -25.57 17.26 -29.19
C GLU A 286 -26.37 16.96 -27.91
N LYS A 287 -25.91 15.98 -27.07
CA LYS A 287 -26.54 15.65 -25.80
C LYS A 287 -26.45 16.82 -24.81
N LYS A 288 -25.36 17.60 -24.81
CA LYS A 288 -25.22 18.82 -23.99
C LYS A 288 -26.22 19.87 -24.37
N THR A 289 -26.39 20.14 -25.68
CA THR A 289 -27.40 21.11 -26.20
C THR A 289 -28.81 20.67 -25.81
N LYS A 290 -29.13 19.39 -26.01
CA LYS A 290 -30.44 18.83 -25.64
C LYS A 290 -30.75 18.98 -24.14
N PHE A 291 -29.77 18.79 -23.29
CA PHE A 291 -29.92 19.02 -21.85
C PHE A 291 -30.20 20.51 -21.55
N GLN A 292 -29.45 21.45 -22.15
CA GLN A 292 -29.67 22.88 -21.98
C GLN A 292 -31.10 23.30 -22.44
N GLU A 293 -31.54 22.82 -23.58
CA GLU A 293 -32.89 23.07 -24.09
C GLU A 293 -33.96 22.56 -23.13
N SER A 294 -33.76 21.37 -22.58
CA SER A 294 -34.67 20.77 -21.58
C SER A 294 -34.74 21.61 -20.30
N LEU A 295 -33.60 22.11 -19.81
CA LEU A 295 -33.55 23.03 -18.67
C LEU A 295 -34.32 24.33 -18.93
N VAL A 296 -34.08 24.94 -20.09
CA VAL A 296 -34.80 26.19 -20.49
C VAL A 296 -36.30 25.94 -20.62
N ALA A 297 -36.70 24.83 -21.22
CA ALA A 297 -38.11 24.49 -21.36
C ALA A 297 -38.81 24.35 -20.00
N LYS A 298 -38.19 23.68 -19.03
CA LYS A 298 -38.79 23.36 -17.72
C LYS A 298 -38.60 24.48 -16.69
N TYR A 299 -37.40 25.06 -16.60
CA TYR A 299 -37.01 26.00 -15.54
C TYR A 299 -36.83 27.44 -16.02
N LYS A 300 -37.02 27.70 -17.32
CA LYS A 300 -36.80 29.01 -17.94
C LYS A 300 -35.35 29.54 -17.80
N SER A 301 -34.43 28.66 -17.44
CA SER A 301 -32.99 28.98 -17.28
C SER A 301 -32.15 27.76 -17.62
N ALA A 302 -31.01 27.97 -18.29
CA ALA A 302 -29.99 26.94 -18.49
C ALA A 302 -28.92 26.92 -17.37
N LYS A 303 -29.01 27.85 -16.39
CA LYS A 303 -28.02 28.06 -15.34
C LYS A 303 -28.32 27.12 -14.12
N PHE A 304 -27.88 25.90 -14.16
CA PHE A 304 -28.02 24.98 -13.03
C PHE A 304 -26.94 25.16 -11.97
N ARG A 305 -25.80 25.78 -12.31
CA ARG A 305 -24.67 25.96 -11.37
C ARG A 305 -24.98 26.92 -10.22
N ASP A 306 -25.88 27.85 -10.42
CA ASP A 306 -26.29 28.83 -9.44
C ASP A 306 -27.58 28.43 -8.71
N GLU A 307 -28.13 27.25 -9.01
CA GLU A 307 -29.34 26.72 -8.35
C GLU A 307 -29.01 26.24 -6.93
N THR A 308 -29.81 26.65 -5.97
CA THR A 308 -29.62 26.32 -4.54
C THR A 308 -30.67 25.38 -3.99
N ASP A 309 -31.70 25.06 -4.78
CA ASP A 309 -32.78 24.14 -4.40
C ASP A 309 -32.39 22.70 -4.75
N PRO A 310 -32.10 21.84 -3.74
CA PRO A 310 -31.72 20.44 -3.97
C PRO A 310 -32.79 19.64 -4.73
N ALA A 311 -34.08 19.94 -4.54
CA ALA A 311 -35.15 19.21 -5.22
C ALA A 311 -35.13 19.46 -6.73
N LYS A 312 -34.88 20.71 -7.14
CA LYS A 312 -34.72 21.05 -8.56
C LYS A 312 -33.48 20.44 -9.15
N LEU A 313 -32.35 20.46 -8.43
CA LEU A 313 -31.09 19.87 -8.88
C LEU A 313 -31.20 18.35 -9.06
N LYS A 314 -31.89 17.62 -8.15
CA LYS A 314 -32.18 16.20 -8.31
C LYS A 314 -33.02 15.91 -9.56
N ASP A 315 -34.00 16.74 -9.84
CA ASP A 315 -34.81 16.60 -11.05
C ASP A 315 -34.00 16.89 -12.33
N MET A 316 -33.13 17.91 -12.32
CA MET A 316 -32.20 18.21 -13.42
C MET A 316 -31.23 17.05 -13.67
N LEU A 317 -30.67 16.44 -12.62
CA LEU A 317 -29.81 15.28 -12.70
C LEU A 317 -30.52 14.06 -13.31
N LYS A 318 -31.77 13.83 -12.92
CA LYS A 318 -32.60 12.77 -13.50
C LYS A 318 -32.85 12.98 -15.00
N MET A 319 -33.12 14.24 -15.41
CA MET A 319 -33.27 14.58 -16.82
C MET A 319 -31.98 14.37 -17.59
N LEU A 320 -30.83 14.73 -17.03
CA LEU A 320 -29.52 14.53 -17.64
C LEU A 320 -29.20 13.05 -17.82
N LYS A 321 -29.43 12.22 -16.79
CA LYS A 321 -29.19 10.78 -16.86
C LYS A 321 -30.04 10.13 -17.96
N ALA A 322 -31.29 10.52 -18.12
CA ALA A 322 -32.17 10.05 -19.20
C ALA A 322 -31.73 10.49 -20.62
N ILE A 323 -30.95 11.58 -20.73
CA ILE A 323 -30.36 12.03 -22.02
C ILE A 323 -29.01 11.33 -22.27
N ALA A 324 -28.34 10.92 -21.19
CA ALA A 324 -27.04 10.26 -21.27
C ALA A 324 -27.18 8.80 -21.75
N GLU A 325 -28.27 8.12 -21.36
CA GLU A 325 -28.66 6.81 -21.90
C GLU A 325 -29.03 6.89 -23.40
#